data_7d749b9fad7b19dded72755cb5df68b9
#
_entry.id   7d749b9fad7b19dded72755cb5df68b9
#
_cell.length_a   1.000
_cell.length_b   1.000
_cell.length_c   1.000
_cell.angle_alpha   90.00
_cell.angle_beta   90.00
_cell.angle_gamma   90.00
#
_symmetry.space_group_name_H-M   'P 1'
#
loop_
_entity.id
_entity.type
_entity.pdbx_description
1 polymer ?
#
loop_
_entity_poly.entity_id
_entity_poly.type
_entity_poly.pdbx_seq_one_letter_code
_entity_poly.pdbx_strand_id
1 'polypeptide(L)'
;MTTKKQEKIKFSKAFWVANTVELFERAAYYGVFIVITLYLSRILGFNDIQAASIAGIFSACLYLLPTFAGALADKIGFRNSMLLAFTLLTCGYLGLAVYPTWLQSAGLVEYSTTTTFTGLLESNLQYGIIPIMALIVCGGAFIKSVISGTVAKETTPETRAKGFSIFYAMVNIGAFSGKTIVKPLREALGNEGLITLNYFSASMTFLAL
;
A
#
# COMPACT_ATOMS: atom_id res chain seq x y z
N MET A 1 -6.75 48.31 18.19
CA MET A 1 -6.76 46.89 17.83
C MET A 1 -5.92 46.72 16.59
N THR A 2 -4.65 46.32 16.74
CA THR A 2 -3.72 46.07 15.62
C THR A 2 -3.99 44.68 15.07
N THR A 3 -4.60 44.62 13.90
CA THR A 3 -4.75 43.37 13.12
C THR A 3 -3.38 42.82 12.81
N LYS A 4 -2.93 41.79 13.56
CA LYS A 4 -1.75 40.99 13.20
C LYS A 4 -2.01 40.39 11.82
N LYS A 5 -1.28 40.90 10.81
CA LYS A 5 -1.23 40.33 9.46
C LYS A 5 -0.84 38.86 9.64
N GLN A 6 -1.73 37.93 9.34
CA GLN A 6 -1.40 36.49 9.37
C GLN A 6 -0.29 36.27 8.36
N GLU A 7 0.95 36.06 8.82
CA GLU A 7 2.03 35.62 7.96
C GLU A 7 1.62 34.31 7.28
N LYS A 8 1.69 34.28 5.94
CA LYS A 8 1.40 33.08 5.17
C LYS A 8 2.43 32.01 5.55
N ILE A 9 1.96 30.98 6.29
CA ILE A 9 2.78 29.83 6.64
C ILE A 9 3.27 29.17 5.35
N LYS A 10 4.57 29.15 5.13
CA LYS A 10 5.22 28.45 4.01
C LYS A 10 5.84 27.16 4.56
N PHE A 11 5.40 26.03 4.04
CA PHE A 11 6.02 24.74 4.31
C PHE A 11 7.17 24.47 3.34
N SER A 12 8.15 23.69 3.76
CA SER A 12 9.33 23.32 2.96
C SER A 12 8.98 22.42 1.78
N LYS A 13 9.90 22.27 0.83
CA LYS A 13 9.74 21.28 -0.27
C LYS A 13 9.65 19.85 0.27
N ALA A 14 10.45 19.52 1.30
CA ALA A 14 10.45 18.20 1.90
C ALA A 14 9.07 17.85 2.53
N PHE A 15 8.42 18.83 3.17
CA PHE A 15 7.06 18.68 3.66
C PHE A 15 6.07 18.30 2.56
N TRP A 16 6.10 19.02 1.42
CA TRP A 16 5.18 18.75 0.32
C TRP A 16 5.47 17.42 -0.39
N VAL A 17 6.74 17.07 -0.57
CA VAL A 17 7.13 15.76 -1.11
C VAL A 17 6.60 14.65 -0.20
N ALA A 18 6.84 14.73 1.12
CA ALA A 18 6.35 13.75 2.07
C ALA A 18 4.82 13.55 2.00
N ASN A 19 4.07 14.66 1.91
CA ASN A 19 2.61 14.61 1.79
C ASN A 19 2.14 14.02 0.45
N THR A 20 2.84 14.31 -0.66
CA THR A 20 2.48 13.80 -1.98
C THR A 20 2.73 12.29 -2.07
N VAL A 21 3.88 11.82 -1.59
CA VAL A 21 4.18 10.38 -1.61
C VAL A 21 3.26 9.59 -0.68
N GLU A 22 2.86 10.19 0.47
CA GLU A 22 1.84 9.60 1.35
C GLU A 22 0.49 9.44 0.62
N LEU A 23 0.06 10.44 -0.13
CA LEU A 23 -1.17 10.36 -0.92
C LEU A 23 -1.14 9.16 -1.88
N PHE A 24 -0.06 8.99 -2.65
CA PHE A 24 0.10 7.87 -3.58
C PHE A 24 0.14 6.52 -2.85
N GLU A 25 0.87 6.45 -1.74
CA GLU A 25 0.95 5.24 -0.95
C GLU A 25 -0.41 4.86 -0.36
N ARG A 26 -1.17 5.82 0.18
CA ARG A 26 -2.53 5.56 0.68
C ARG A 26 -3.48 5.11 -0.41
N ALA A 27 -3.40 5.69 -1.61
CA ALA A 27 -4.19 5.24 -2.75
C ALA A 27 -3.86 3.77 -3.12
N ALA A 28 -2.59 3.43 -3.17
CA ALA A 28 -2.13 2.06 -3.42
C ALA A 28 -2.63 1.09 -2.34
N TYR A 29 -2.37 1.42 -1.09
CA TYR A 29 -2.72 0.58 0.05
C TYR A 29 -4.22 0.29 0.13
N TYR A 30 -5.06 1.32 0.10
CA TYR A 30 -6.51 1.15 0.21
C TYR A 30 -7.15 0.55 -1.04
N GLY A 31 -6.53 0.69 -2.21
CA GLY A 31 -6.98 0.01 -3.43
C GLY A 31 -6.89 -1.51 -3.33
N VAL A 32 -5.83 -2.03 -2.70
CA VAL A 32 -5.63 -3.47 -2.53
C VAL A 32 -6.21 -3.98 -1.21
N PHE A 33 -5.98 -3.28 -0.10
CA PHE A 33 -6.31 -3.75 1.24
C PHE A 33 -7.80 -4.08 1.41
N ILE A 34 -8.69 -3.25 0.84
CA ILE A 34 -10.14 -3.45 0.96
C ILE A 34 -10.63 -4.74 0.27
N VAL A 35 -9.87 -5.27 -0.68
CA VAL A 35 -10.22 -6.48 -1.44
C VAL A 35 -9.23 -7.62 -1.24
N ILE A 36 -8.25 -7.50 -0.36
CA ILE A 36 -7.17 -8.50 -0.20
C ILE A 36 -7.71 -9.89 0.12
N THR A 37 -8.73 -10.00 0.97
CA THR A 37 -9.35 -11.28 1.30
C THR A 37 -10.04 -11.89 0.09
N LEU A 38 -10.73 -11.07 -0.72
CA LEU A 38 -11.34 -11.52 -1.97
C LEU A 38 -10.29 -11.95 -3.01
N TYR A 39 -9.18 -11.22 -3.10
CA TYR A 39 -8.05 -11.58 -3.95
C TYR A 39 -7.48 -12.94 -3.53
N LEU A 40 -7.22 -13.16 -2.25
CA LEU A 40 -6.71 -14.42 -1.74
C LEU A 40 -7.67 -15.59 -1.99
N SER A 41 -8.98 -15.40 -1.81
CA SER A 41 -9.95 -16.46 -1.99
C SER A 41 -10.32 -16.68 -3.46
N ARG A 42 -10.56 -15.61 -4.24
CA ARG A 42 -11.08 -15.70 -5.62
C ARG A 42 -9.98 -15.88 -6.67
N ILE A 43 -8.79 -15.35 -6.41
CA ILE A 43 -7.67 -15.45 -7.36
C ILE A 43 -6.72 -16.58 -6.98
N LEU A 44 -6.38 -16.75 -5.69
CA LEU A 44 -5.41 -17.74 -5.24
C LEU A 44 -6.03 -19.01 -4.66
N GLY A 45 -7.36 -19.08 -4.55
CA GLY A 45 -8.06 -20.30 -4.12
C GLY A 45 -7.91 -20.65 -2.65
N PHE A 46 -7.48 -19.72 -1.79
CA PHE A 46 -7.53 -19.95 -0.35
C PHE A 46 -9.00 -20.05 0.12
N ASN A 47 -9.28 -20.94 1.07
CA ASN A 47 -10.58 -20.94 1.71
C ASN A 47 -10.76 -19.66 2.58
N ASP A 48 -11.99 -19.33 2.92
CA ASP A 48 -12.32 -18.08 3.59
C ASP A 48 -11.60 -17.91 4.94
N ILE A 49 -11.37 -18.98 5.68
CA ILE A 49 -10.66 -18.96 6.97
C ILE A 49 -9.17 -18.67 6.73
N GLN A 50 -8.55 -19.32 5.76
CA GLN A 50 -7.16 -19.10 5.40
C GLN A 50 -6.96 -17.67 4.87
N ALA A 51 -7.81 -17.21 3.95
CA ALA A 51 -7.76 -15.87 3.39
C ALA A 51 -7.89 -14.80 4.50
N ALA A 52 -8.84 -14.97 5.41
CA ALA A 52 -9.03 -14.07 6.55
C ALA A 52 -7.83 -14.08 7.50
N SER A 53 -7.26 -15.27 7.78
CA SER A 53 -6.08 -15.41 8.64
C SER A 53 -4.85 -14.75 8.05
N ILE A 54 -4.58 -14.96 6.76
CA ILE A 54 -3.46 -14.34 6.05
C ILE A 54 -3.64 -12.81 6.02
N ALA A 55 -4.83 -12.31 5.70
CA ALA A 55 -5.14 -10.89 5.71
C ALA A 55 -5.02 -10.28 7.11
N GLY A 56 -5.43 -11.02 8.15
CA GLY A 56 -5.28 -10.61 9.55
C GLY A 56 -3.83 -10.50 9.98
N ILE A 57 -2.99 -11.50 9.68
CA ILE A 57 -1.56 -11.49 9.95
C ILE A 57 -0.88 -10.36 9.18
N PHE A 58 -1.19 -10.20 7.90
CA PHE A 58 -0.70 -9.10 7.06
C PHE A 58 -0.99 -7.73 7.70
N SER A 59 -2.24 -7.52 8.14
CA SER A 59 -2.63 -6.29 8.84
C SER A 59 -1.87 -6.10 10.15
N ALA A 60 -1.80 -7.14 10.99
CA ALA A 60 -1.09 -7.06 12.26
C ALA A 60 0.37 -6.68 12.08
N CYS A 61 1.07 -7.29 11.12
CA CYS A 61 2.45 -6.95 10.79
C CYS A 61 2.60 -5.49 10.34
N LEU A 62 1.69 -4.95 9.52
CA LEU A 62 1.69 -3.55 9.09
C LEU A 62 1.52 -2.54 10.24
N TYR A 63 0.94 -2.95 11.38
CA TYR A 63 0.81 -2.10 12.57
C TYR A 63 1.94 -2.30 13.59
N LEU A 64 2.50 -3.49 13.68
CA LEU A 64 3.54 -3.82 14.67
C LEU A 64 4.95 -3.46 14.18
N LEU A 65 5.27 -3.76 12.92
CA LEU A 65 6.62 -3.59 12.36
C LEU A 65 7.10 -2.13 12.22
N PRO A 66 6.25 -1.10 12.05
CA PRO A 66 6.71 0.29 11.98
C PRO A 66 7.56 0.72 13.17
N THR A 67 7.31 0.17 14.36
CA THR A 67 8.11 0.47 15.57
C THR A 67 9.57 0.07 15.38
N PHE A 68 9.83 -1.09 14.79
CA PHE A 68 11.18 -1.58 14.51
C PHE A 68 11.80 -0.92 13.27
N ALA A 69 10.98 -0.71 12.24
CA ALA A 69 11.40 -0.07 10.99
C ALA A 69 11.84 1.39 11.23
N GLY A 70 11.21 2.11 12.17
CA GLY A 70 11.59 3.46 12.56
C GLY A 70 13.03 3.52 13.09
N ALA A 71 13.38 2.61 14.00
CA ALA A 71 14.73 2.55 14.56
C ALA A 71 15.80 2.22 13.49
N LEU A 72 15.45 1.42 12.50
CA LEU A 72 16.33 1.12 11.37
C LEU A 72 16.42 2.31 10.40
N ALA A 73 15.31 2.99 10.14
CA ALA A 73 15.26 4.18 9.29
C ALA A 73 16.14 5.31 9.83
N ASP A 74 16.23 5.47 11.15
CA ASP A 74 17.12 6.45 11.78
C ASP A 74 18.61 6.16 11.50
N LYS A 75 18.98 4.88 11.34
CA LYS A 75 20.36 4.47 11.03
C LYS A 75 20.73 4.64 9.56
N ILE A 76 19.83 4.26 8.63
CA ILE A 76 20.11 4.29 7.19
C ILE A 76 19.78 5.65 6.56
N GLY A 77 19.13 6.51 7.27
CA GLY A 77 18.74 7.85 6.86
C GLY A 77 17.42 7.88 6.08
N PHE A 78 16.78 9.03 6.16
CA PHE A 78 15.42 9.25 5.65
C PHE A 78 15.27 8.94 4.16
N ARG A 79 16.15 9.49 3.31
CA ARG A 79 16.06 9.32 1.84
C ARG A 79 16.18 7.86 1.43
N ASN A 80 17.17 7.15 1.99
CA ASN A 80 17.41 5.75 1.66
C ASN A 80 16.26 4.86 2.16
N SER A 81 15.71 5.18 3.33
CA SER A 81 14.53 4.48 3.88
C SER A 81 13.32 4.64 2.98
N MET A 82 13.08 5.83 2.43
CA MET A 82 11.97 6.04 1.49
C MET A 82 12.17 5.30 0.17
N LEU A 83 13.37 5.38 -0.43
CA LEU A 83 13.69 4.65 -1.65
C LEU A 83 13.50 3.14 -1.45
N LEU A 84 14.05 2.60 -0.36
CA LEU A 84 13.88 1.18 -0.01
C LEU A 84 12.40 0.82 0.15
N ALA A 85 11.65 1.61 0.89
CA ALA A 85 10.24 1.37 1.16
C ALA A 85 9.40 1.34 -0.12
N PHE A 86 9.53 2.35 -0.98
CA PHE A 86 8.77 2.41 -2.25
C PHE A 86 9.21 1.34 -3.23
N THR A 87 10.50 0.98 -3.27
CA THR A 87 10.97 -0.16 -4.07
C THR A 87 10.32 -1.46 -3.61
N LEU A 88 10.31 -1.73 -2.30
CA LEU A 88 9.68 -2.93 -1.73
C LEU A 88 8.16 -2.94 -1.99
N LEU A 89 7.47 -1.81 -1.83
CA LEU A 89 6.05 -1.69 -2.10
C LEU A 89 5.73 -1.93 -3.58
N THR A 90 6.48 -1.30 -4.48
CA THR A 90 6.28 -1.45 -5.93
C THR A 90 6.53 -2.90 -6.36
N CYS A 91 7.62 -3.53 -5.90
CA CYS A 91 7.91 -4.94 -6.17
C CYS A 91 6.82 -5.86 -5.58
N GLY A 92 6.35 -5.56 -4.38
CA GLY A 92 5.29 -6.33 -3.73
C GLY A 92 3.96 -6.25 -4.47
N TYR A 93 3.48 -5.05 -4.78
CA TYR A 93 2.22 -4.88 -5.54
C TYR A 93 2.33 -5.42 -6.97
N LEU A 94 3.48 -5.20 -7.63
CA LEU A 94 3.72 -5.80 -8.94
C LEU A 94 3.75 -7.33 -8.85
N GLY A 95 4.35 -7.88 -7.80
CA GLY A 95 4.34 -9.32 -7.52
C GLY A 95 2.92 -9.87 -7.34
N LEU A 96 2.03 -9.17 -6.59
CA LEU A 96 0.62 -9.54 -6.47
C LEU A 96 -0.10 -9.54 -7.83
N ALA A 97 0.27 -8.63 -8.73
CA ALA A 97 -0.34 -8.57 -10.06
C ALA A 97 0.19 -9.66 -10.99
N VAL A 98 1.51 -9.86 -11.03
CA VAL A 98 2.20 -10.75 -11.98
C VAL A 98 2.12 -12.21 -11.57
N TYR A 99 2.13 -12.52 -10.27
CA TYR A 99 2.17 -13.90 -9.80
C TYR A 99 1.03 -14.77 -10.34
N PRO A 100 -0.25 -14.35 -10.26
CA PRO A 100 -1.34 -15.12 -10.83
C PRO A 100 -1.22 -15.27 -12.36
N THR A 101 -0.92 -14.19 -13.08
CA THR A 101 -0.79 -14.22 -14.55
C THR A 101 0.38 -15.07 -15.01
N TRP A 102 1.47 -15.12 -14.24
CA TRP A 102 2.59 -16.02 -14.50
C TRP A 102 2.19 -17.49 -14.32
N LEU A 103 1.46 -17.84 -13.26
CA LEU A 103 0.93 -19.19 -13.05
C LEU A 103 0.04 -19.65 -14.21
N GLN A 104 -0.81 -18.75 -14.73
CA GLN A 104 -1.66 -19.02 -15.88
C GLN A 104 -0.82 -19.23 -17.15
N SER A 105 0.15 -18.36 -17.42
CA SER A 105 1.01 -18.47 -18.61
C SER A 105 1.89 -19.73 -18.59
N ALA A 106 2.22 -20.23 -17.41
CA ALA A 106 2.93 -21.49 -17.22
C ALA A 106 2.04 -22.74 -17.36
N GLY A 107 0.72 -22.55 -17.62
CA GLY A 107 -0.25 -23.65 -17.75
C GLY A 107 -0.56 -24.38 -16.43
N LEU A 108 -0.22 -23.76 -15.30
CA LEU A 108 -0.42 -24.36 -13.98
C LEU A 108 -1.85 -24.14 -13.45
N VAL A 109 -2.55 -23.15 -13.97
CA VAL A 109 -3.93 -22.80 -13.62
C VAL A 109 -4.68 -22.18 -14.79
N GLU A 110 -5.99 -22.41 -14.85
CA GLU A 110 -6.89 -21.69 -15.75
C GLU A 110 -7.78 -20.74 -14.94
N TYR A 111 -7.83 -19.48 -15.36
CA TYR A 111 -8.72 -18.48 -14.77
C TYR A 111 -10.11 -18.60 -15.35
N SER A 112 -11.08 -18.98 -14.51
CA SER A 112 -12.49 -18.79 -14.81
C SER A 112 -12.98 -17.49 -14.20
N THR A 113 -13.74 -16.70 -14.94
CA THR A 113 -14.38 -15.47 -14.44
C THR A 113 -15.39 -15.71 -13.33
N THR A 114 -15.81 -16.98 -13.13
CA THR A 114 -16.93 -17.35 -12.25
C THR A 114 -16.57 -18.29 -11.12
N THR A 115 -15.41 -18.94 -11.12
CA THR A 115 -15.07 -19.97 -10.14
C THR A 115 -13.75 -19.74 -9.42
N THR A 116 -13.66 -20.27 -8.21
CA THR A 116 -12.45 -20.32 -7.40
C THR A 116 -11.45 -21.30 -8.03
N PHE A 117 -10.15 -20.99 -7.97
CA PHE A 117 -9.09 -21.88 -8.46
C PHE A 117 -8.96 -23.14 -7.61
N THR A 118 -9.31 -24.28 -8.12
CA THR A 118 -9.09 -25.55 -7.44
C THR A 118 -7.70 -26.12 -7.68
N GLY A 119 -7.10 -25.88 -8.83
CA GLY A 119 -5.78 -26.41 -9.19
C GLY A 119 -4.62 -25.91 -8.32
N LEU A 120 -4.70 -24.69 -7.77
CA LEU A 120 -3.69 -24.16 -6.84
C LEU A 120 -3.70 -24.86 -5.48
N LEU A 121 -4.84 -25.33 -5.02
CA LEU A 121 -4.98 -26.03 -3.74
C LEU A 121 -4.22 -27.35 -3.74
N GLU A 122 -4.21 -28.07 -4.84
CA GLU A 122 -3.51 -29.36 -4.97
C GLU A 122 -1.97 -29.21 -5.04
N SER A 123 -1.48 -28.10 -5.59
CA SER A 123 -0.06 -27.87 -5.80
C SER A 123 0.63 -27.02 -4.74
N ASN A 124 -0.10 -26.48 -3.76
CA ASN A 124 0.40 -25.53 -2.76
C ASN A 124 1.06 -24.26 -3.34
N LEU A 125 0.97 -24.03 -4.65
CA LEU A 125 1.54 -22.84 -5.31
C LEU A 125 0.94 -21.54 -4.80
N GLN A 126 -0.28 -21.56 -4.29
CA GLN A 126 -0.94 -20.41 -3.66
C GLN A 126 -0.09 -19.77 -2.56
N TYR A 127 0.72 -20.55 -1.82
CA TYR A 127 1.57 -20.02 -0.74
C TYR A 127 2.76 -19.20 -1.23
N GLY A 128 3.11 -19.26 -2.53
CA GLY A 128 4.12 -18.39 -3.13
C GLY A 128 3.79 -16.90 -3.04
N ILE A 129 2.53 -16.55 -2.70
CA ILE A 129 2.13 -15.16 -2.46
C ILE A 129 2.66 -14.60 -1.13
N ILE A 130 2.96 -15.45 -0.15
CA ILE A 130 3.38 -15.02 1.19
C ILE A 130 4.66 -14.18 1.18
N PRO A 131 5.76 -14.60 0.53
CA PRO A 131 6.95 -13.75 0.43
C PRO A 131 6.70 -12.45 -0.33
N ILE A 132 5.79 -12.44 -1.32
CA ILE A 132 5.40 -11.23 -2.03
C ILE A 132 4.68 -10.25 -1.08
N MET A 133 3.73 -10.74 -0.28
CA MET A 133 3.05 -9.94 0.74
C MET A 133 4.03 -9.42 1.81
N ALA A 134 5.06 -10.19 2.15
CA ALA A 134 6.09 -9.76 3.08
C ALA A 134 6.87 -8.53 2.58
N LEU A 135 7.10 -8.39 1.26
CA LEU A 135 7.70 -7.17 0.68
C LEU A 135 6.84 -5.94 0.96
N ILE A 136 5.51 -6.07 0.80
CA ILE A 136 4.57 -4.97 1.07
C ILE A 136 4.58 -4.62 2.57
N VAL A 137 4.60 -5.62 3.43
CA VAL A 137 4.66 -5.41 4.89
C VAL A 137 5.94 -4.67 5.27
N CYS A 138 7.08 -5.11 4.77
CA CYS A 138 8.37 -4.46 5.03
C CYS A 138 8.37 -3.01 4.50
N GLY A 139 7.98 -2.79 3.26
CA GLY A 139 7.89 -1.45 2.67
C GLY A 139 6.95 -0.52 3.44
N GLY A 140 5.74 -0.99 3.75
CA GLY A 140 4.73 -0.24 4.51
C GLY A 140 5.15 0.10 5.94
N ALA A 141 5.95 -0.78 6.58
CA ALA A 141 6.50 -0.51 7.90
C ALA A 141 7.46 0.69 7.90
N PHE A 142 8.34 0.79 6.89
CA PHE A 142 9.24 1.95 6.74
C PHE A 142 8.46 3.24 6.47
N ILE A 143 7.50 3.22 5.55
CA ILE A 143 6.73 4.41 5.16
C ILE A 143 6.05 5.07 6.34
N LYS A 144 5.32 4.30 7.15
CA LYS A 144 4.57 4.85 8.29
C LYS A 144 5.47 5.60 9.28
N SER A 145 6.66 5.07 9.56
CA SER A 145 7.61 5.71 10.50
C SER A 145 8.27 6.94 9.90
N VAL A 146 8.68 6.85 8.63
CA VAL A 146 9.50 7.85 7.97
C VAL A 146 8.69 9.10 7.60
N ILE A 147 7.49 8.95 7.02
CA ILE A 147 6.71 10.11 6.55
C ILE A 147 6.19 10.94 7.72
N SER A 148 5.60 10.30 8.74
CA SER A 148 5.11 11.03 9.91
C SER A 148 6.23 11.75 10.66
N GLY A 149 7.42 11.14 10.75
CA GLY A 149 8.63 11.76 11.30
C GLY A 149 9.09 12.99 10.50
N THR A 150 8.95 12.95 9.16
CA THR A 150 9.28 14.09 8.31
C THR A 150 8.33 15.25 8.53
N VAL A 151 7.03 15.00 8.52
CA VAL A 151 6.02 16.03 8.79
C VAL A 151 6.30 16.69 10.15
N ALA A 152 6.68 15.91 11.16
CA ALA A 152 7.03 16.43 12.47
C ALA A 152 8.29 17.31 12.44
N LYS A 153 9.34 16.92 11.70
CA LYS A 153 10.60 17.68 11.56
C LYS A 153 10.43 18.98 10.76
N GLU A 154 9.60 18.96 9.71
CA GLU A 154 9.38 20.09 8.81
C GLU A 154 8.32 21.07 9.33
N THR A 155 7.84 20.90 10.56
CA THR A 155 6.87 21.79 11.20
C THR A 155 7.43 22.34 12.51
N THR A 156 7.21 23.65 12.76
CA THR A 156 7.49 24.27 14.05
C THR A 156 6.33 24.04 15.04
N PRO A 157 6.50 24.27 16.35
CA PRO A 157 5.39 24.16 17.31
C PRO A 157 4.12 24.95 16.88
N GLU A 158 4.30 26.14 16.28
CA GLU A 158 3.21 27.03 15.85
C GLU A 158 2.51 26.52 14.58
N THR A 159 3.23 25.81 13.71
CA THR A 159 2.71 25.31 12.43
C THR A 159 2.33 23.83 12.45
N ARG A 160 2.67 23.12 13.53
CA ARG A 160 2.52 21.66 13.65
C ARG A 160 1.07 21.20 13.47
N ALA A 161 0.13 21.86 14.15
CA ALA A 161 -1.29 21.52 14.02
C ALA A 161 -1.77 21.62 12.55
N LYS A 162 -1.42 22.70 11.86
CA LYS A 162 -1.75 22.89 10.44
C LYS A 162 -1.03 21.89 9.54
N GLY A 163 0.24 21.59 9.81
CA GLY A 163 1.01 20.60 9.06
C GLY A 163 0.38 19.21 9.13
N PHE A 164 0.02 18.76 10.33
CA PHE A 164 -0.66 17.47 10.49
C PHE A 164 -2.09 17.47 9.93
N SER A 165 -2.81 18.60 9.95
CA SER A 165 -4.11 18.71 9.28
C SER A 165 -3.99 18.48 7.77
N ILE A 166 -2.96 19.05 7.12
CA ILE A 166 -2.67 18.82 5.70
C ILE A 166 -2.30 17.35 5.48
N PHE A 167 -1.43 16.79 6.31
CA PHE A 167 -1.04 15.38 6.24
C PHE A 167 -2.25 14.45 6.29
N TYR A 168 -3.13 14.60 7.26
CA TYR A 168 -4.33 13.77 7.34
C TYR A 168 -5.32 14.02 6.19
N ALA A 169 -5.36 15.23 5.63
CA ALA A 169 -6.14 15.49 4.42
C ALA A 169 -5.60 14.67 3.23
N MET A 170 -4.27 14.63 3.03
CA MET A 170 -3.63 13.81 1.98
C MET A 170 -3.86 12.32 2.19
N VAL A 171 -3.75 11.82 3.44
CA VAL A 171 -4.10 10.44 3.80
C VAL A 171 -5.53 10.10 3.39
N ASN A 172 -6.49 10.97 3.73
CA ASN A 172 -7.90 10.74 3.42
C ASN A 172 -8.21 10.83 1.92
N ILE A 173 -7.60 11.77 1.20
CA ILE A 173 -7.75 11.88 -0.26
C ILE A 173 -7.19 10.63 -0.94
N GLY A 174 -6.00 10.17 -0.55
CA GLY A 174 -5.40 8.94 -1.06
C GLY A 174 -6.27 7.72 -0.77
N ALA A 175 -6.74 7.57 0.47
CA ALA A 175 -7.61 6.47 0.87
C ALA A 175 -8.95 6.47 0.09
N PHE A 176 -9.55 7.64 -0.10
CA PHE A 176 -10.77 7.79 -0.89
C PHE A 176 -10.53 7.40 -2.35
N SER A 177 -9.46 7.90 -2.97
CA SER A 177 -9.10 7.60 -4.35
C SER A 177 -8.89 6.09 -4.56
N GLY A 178 -8.11 5.46 -3.67
CA GLY A 178 -7.85 4.01 -3.73
C GLY A 178 -9.12 3.17 -3.60
N LYS A 179 -10.01 3.52 -2.66
CA LYS A 179 -11.28 2.80 -2.48
C LYS A 179 -12.24 2.99 -3.65
N THR A 180 -12.29 4.20 -4.20
CA THR A 180 -13.25 4.55 -5.27
C THR A 180 -12.98 3.79 -6.56
N ILE A 181 -11.71 3.46 -6.87
CA ILE A 181 -11.35 2.73 -8.09
C ILE A 181 -11.75 1.25 -8.05
N VAL A 182 -11.96 0.68 -6.87
CA VAL A 182 -12.26 -0.74 -6.69
C VAL A 182 -13.55 -1.15 -7.40
N LYS A 183 -14.62 -0.39 -7.17
CA LYS A 183 -15.94 -0.73 -7.71
C LYS A 183 -15.97 -0.74 -9.24
N PRO A 184 -15.57 0.34 -9.95
CA PRO A 184 -15.61 0.34 -11.42
C PRO A 184 -14.71 -0.71 -12.05
N LEU A 185 -13.53 -1.01 -11.49
CA LEU A 185 -12.67 -2.06 -12.00
C LEU A 185 -13.29 -3.45 -11.84
N ARG A 186 -13.95 -3.71 -10.72
CA ARG A 186 -14.63 -4.99 -10.51
C ARG A 186 -15.90 -5.15 -11.35
N GLU A 187 -16.66 -4.07 -11.58
CA GLU A 187 -17.85 -4.11 -12.44
C GLU A 187 -17.46 -4.31 -13.92
N ALA A 188 -16.35 -3.72 -14.37
CA ALA A 188 -15.88 -3.84 -15.74
C ALA A 188 -15.15 -5.17 -16.04
N LEU A 189 -14.36 -5.69 -15.10
CA LEU A 189 -13.41 -6.78 -15.32
C LEU A 189 -13.69 -8.03 -14.44
N GLY A 190 -14.70 -7.99 -13.58
CA GLY A 190 -14.99 -9.12 -12.68
C GLY A 190 -13.79 -9.46 -11.75
N ASN A 191 -13.39 -10.72 -11.73
CA ASN A 191 -12.25 -11.18 -10.93
C ASN A 191 -10.90 -10.66 -11.45
N GLU A 192 -10.74 -10.42 -12.74
CA GLU A 192 -9.53 -9.79 -13.30
C GLU A 192 -9.32 -8.37 -12.78
N GLY A 193 -10.40 -7.69 -12.39
CA GLY A 193 -10.34 -6.40 -11.72
C GLY A 193 -9.55 -6.44 -10.41
N LEU A 194 -9.52 -7.58 -9.70
CA LEU A 194 -8.71 -7.76 -8.49
C LEU A 194 -7.21 -7.80 -8.81
N ILE A 195 -6.83 -8.36 -9.96
CA ILE A 195 -5.44 -8.35 -10.44
C ILE A 195 -5.06 -6.95 -10.90
N THR A 196 -5.95 -6.29 -11.65
CA THR A 196 -5.75 -4.92 -12.17
C THR A 196 -5.55 -3.89 -11.05
N LEU A 197 -6.22 -4.05 -9.90
CA LEU A 197 -6.01 -3.22 -8.71
C LEU A 197 -4.57 -3.29 -8.18
N ASN A 198 -3.91 -4.45 -8.29
CA ASN A 198 -2.51 -4.58 -7.90
C ASN A 198 -1.58 -3.84 -8.87
N TYR A 199 -1.85 -3.85 -10.18
CA TYR A 199 -1.13 -3.01 -11.16
C TYR A 199 -1.32 -1.52 -10.89
N PHE A 200 -2.55 -1.09 -10.57
CA PHE A 200 -2.81 0.28 -10.12
C PHE A 200 -1.95 0.64 -8.91
N SER A 201 -1.93 -0.19 -7.88
CA SER A 201 -1.17 0.07 -6.66
C SER A 201 0.34 0.08 -6.90
N ALA A 202 0.86 -0.83 -7.75
CA ALA A 202 2.25 -0.80 -8.19
C ALA A 202 2.59 0.50 -8.92
N SER A 203 1.70 0.99 -9.79
CA SER A 203 1.88 2.26 -10.50
C SER A 203 1.90 3.45 -9.55
N MET A 204 1.01 3.49 -8.54
CA MET A 204 0.99 4.57 -7.54
C MET A 204 2.28 4.60 -6.72
N THR A 205 2.76 3.45 -6.26
CA THR A 205 4.01 3.38 -5.48
C THR A 205 5.25 3.63 -6.34
N PHE A 206 5.24 3.28 -7.63
CA PHE A 206 6.29 3.63 -8.57
C PHE A 206 6.36 5.14 -8.84
N LEU A 207 5.22 5.82 -8.98
CA LEU A 207 5.17 7.28 -9.14
C LEU A 207 5.67 8.03 -7.89
N ALA A 208 5.64 7.39 -6.73
CA ALA A 208 6.14 7.95 -5.48
C ALA A 208 7.64 7.69 -5.27
N LEU A 209 8.29 6.86 -6.09
CA LEU A 209 9.71 6.53 -6.05
C LEU A 209 10.56 7.63 -6.69
#